data_61ecacefcd9b35a507728642d75cefd2
#
_entry.id   61ecacefcd9b35a507728642d75cefd2
#
_cell.length_a   1.000
_cell.length_b   1.000
_cell.length_c   1.000
_cell.angle_alpha   90.00
_cell.angle_beta   90.00
_cell.angle_gamma   90.00
#
_symmetry.space_group_name_H-M   'P 1'
#
loop_
_entity.id
_entity.type
_entity.pdbx_description
1 polymer ?
#
loop_
_entity_poly.entity_id
_entity_poly.type
_entity_poly.pdbx_seq_one_letter_code
_entity_poly.pdbx_strand_id
1 'polypeptide(L)'
;MTRNLFLISIALTFLSCNQNTVFEGYKGFKNQEWNTDSLVKFDYFINDTITKHKLILKIRHSVDYEFQNLFLFIYSGLSKDTIELLIADNKGKWLGKGVGDIRGVEIVIENEKIYNKKENQTLTIEQATRYGSNPKIKNLKYIDAVGVTVIKEYE
;
A
#
# COMPACT_ATOMS: atom_id res chain seq x y z
N MET A 1 -5.27 37.65 28.81
CA MET A 1 -5.66 36.26 29.09
C MET A 1 -6.16 35.50 27.84
N THR A 2 -6.89 36.11 26.91
CA THR A 2 -7.45 35.47 25.68
C THR A 2 -6.41 35.00 24.68
N ARG A 3 -5.26 35.68 24.53
CA ARG A 3 -4.19 35.32 23.58
C ARG A 3 -3.47 34.00 23.91
N ASN A 4 -3.29 33.73 25.19
CA ASN A 4 -2.66 32.48 25.66
C ASN A 4 -3.60 31.27 25.57
N LEU A 5 -4.92 31.48 25.71
CA LEU A 5 -5.92 30.42 25.53
C LEU A 5 -5.97 29.96 24.06
N PHE A 6 -5.78 30.87 23.09
CA PHE A 6 -5.81 30.56 21.66
C PHE A 6 -4.59 29.74 21.25
N LEU A 7 -3.42 30.02 21.84
CA LEU A 7 -2.18 29.25 21.58
C LEU A 7 -2.25 27.83 22.17
N ILE A 8 -2.90 27.65 23.32
CA ILE A 8 -3.12 26.32 23.93
C ILE A 8 -4.10 25.50 23.11
N SER A 9 -5.14 26.12 22.54
CA SER A 9 -6.10 25.42 21.65
C SER A 9 -5.47 24.88 20.38
N ILE A 10 -4.50 25.59 19.79
CA ILE A 10 -3.79 25.15 18.57
C ILE A 10 -2.82 23.99 18.89
N ALA A 11 -2.24 23.94 20.09
CA ALA A 11 -1.31 22.87 20.46
C ALA A 11 -1.98 21.51 20.68
N LEU A 12 -3.27 21.47 20.96
CA LEU A 12 -4.03 20.23 21.21
C LEU A 12 -4.50 19.51 19.93
N THR A 13 -4.43 20.14 18.77
CA THR A 13 -4.92 19.56 17.52
C THR A 13 -3.93 18.60 16.83
N PHE A 14 -2.68 18.50 17.32
CA PHE A 14 -1.64 17.66 16.69
C PHE A 14 -1.49 16.24 17.26
N LEU A 15 -2.35 15.82 18.20
CA LEU A 15 -2.25 14.51 18.88
C LEU A 15 -3.14 13.41 18.25
N SER A 16 -3.56 13.54 16.98
CA SER A 16 -4.25 12.45 16.28
C SER A 16 -3.24 11.43 15.73
N CYS A 17 -2.54 10.73 16.62
CA CYS A 17 -1.82 9.53 16.25
C CYS A 17 -2.85 8.41 16.08
N ASN A 18 -2.93 7.81 14.91
CA ASN A 18 -3.81 6.68 14.66
C ASN A 18 -3.26 5.45 15.42
N GLN A 19 -3.76 5.25 16.64
CA GLN A 19 -3.26 4.26 17.60
C GLN A 19 -3.33 2.81 17.09
N ASN A 20 -4.09 2.57 16.02
CA ASN A 20 -4.29 1.25 15.44
C ASN A 20 -3.24 0.87 14.38
N THR A 21 -2.45 1.82 13.91
CA THR A 21 -1.43 1.56 12.89
C THR A 21 -0.20 0.92 13.50
N VAL A 22 0.10 -0.30 13.08
CA VAL A 22 1.31 -1.06 13.46
C VAL A 22 2.47 -0.65 12.56
N PHE A 23 2.20 -0.47 11.28
CA PHE A 23 3.18 -0.10 10.27
C PHE A 23 2.51 0.67 9.13
N GLU A 24 3.21 1.65 8.61
CA GLU A 24 2.90 2.27 7.33
C GLU A 24 4.20 2.64 6.63
N GLY A 25 4.33 2.23 5.38
CA GLY A 25 5.51 2.53 4.58
C GLY A 25 5.19 2.60 3.09
N TYR A 26 6.01 3.39 2.37
CA TYR A 26 5.93 3.55 0.92
C TYR A 26 7.32 3.40 0.29
N LYS A 27 7.33 2.85 -0.91
CA LYS A 27 8.50 2.79 -1.79
C LYS A 27 8.16 3.47 -3.11
N GLY A 28 8.77 4.63 -3.36
CA GLY A 28 8.63 5.38 -4.62
C GLY A 28 9.55 4.85 -5.70
N PHE A 29 9.16 5.05 -6.95
CA PHE A 29 9.93 4.66 -8.13
C PHE A 29 10.45 5.89 -8.87
N LYS A 30 11.76 5.86 -9.21
CA LYS A 30 12.36 6.91 -10.01
C LYS A 30 11.70 6.94 -11.39
N ASN A 31 11.37 8.15 -11.87
CA ASN A 31 10.69 8.38 -13.14
C ASN A 31 9.35 7.62 -13.27
N GLN A 32 8.71 7.25 -12.15
CA GLN A 32 7.47 6.47 -12.14
C GLN A 32 7.59 5.13 -12.91
N GLU A 33 8.76 4.50 -12.87
CA GLU A 33 9.01 3.22 -13.54
C GLU A 33 9.31 2.12 -12.53
N TRP A 34 8.47 1.09 -12.51
CA TRP A 34 8.70 -0.10 -11.69
C TRP A 34 9.27 -1.24 -12.51
N ASN A 35 10.57 -1.50 -12.33
CA ASN A 35 11.24 -2.61 -12.99
C ASN A 35 10.81 -3.95 -12.35
N THR A 36 10.48 -4.95 -13.18
CA THR A 36 10.00 -6.27 -12.72
C THR A 36 11.02 -7.01 -11.84
N ASP A 37 12.31 -6.73 -11.99
CA ASP A 37 13.37 -7.34 -11.19
C ASP A 37 13.60 -6.57 -9.85
N SER A 38 12.91 -5.44 -9.66
CA SER A 38 12.99 -4.63 -8.44
C SER A 38 11.91 -5.04 -7.45
N LEU A 39 12.24 -6.00 -6.60
CA LEU A 39 11.36 -6.44 -5.52
C LEU A 39 11.20 -5.32 -4.47
N VAL A 40 9.96 -5.01 -4.12
CA VAL A 40 9.64 -4.07 -3.04
C VAL A 40 9.48 -4.86 -1.75
N LYS A 41 10.25 -4.48 -0.71
CA LYS A 41 10.21 -5.15 0.60
C LYS A 41 9.81 -4.16 1.69
N PHE A 42 8.93 -4.64 2.57
CA PHE A 42 8.51 -3.95 3.78
C PHE A 42 8.75 -4.87 4.97
N ASP A 43 9.59 -4.41 5.90
CA ASP A 43 9.88 -5.10 7.14
C ASP A 43 9.14 -4.39 8.28
N TYR A 44 8.38 -5.14 9.09
CA TYR A 44 7.62 -4.60 10.21
C TYR A 44 7.60 -5.59 11.37
N PHE A 45 7.51 -5.07 12.59
CA PHE A 45 7.49 -5.88 13.79
C PHE A 45 6.08 -6.04 14.33
N ILE A 46 5.68 -7.27 14.56
CA ILE A 46 4.42 -7.62 15.23
C ILE A 46 4.70 -7.84 16.72
N ASN A 47 4.10 -7.03 17.57
CA ASN A 47 4.20 -7.15 19.02
C ASN A 47 2.90 -7.64 19.69
N ASP A 48 1.81 -7.76 18.93
CA ASP A 48 0.49 -8.16 19.40
C ASP A 48 0.06 -9.45 18.69
N THR A 49 -0.17 -10.50 19.48
CA THR A 49 -0.51 -11.84 19.01
C THR A 49 -1.96 -12.22 19.32
N ILE A 50 -2.75 -11.27 19.81
CA ILE A 50 -4.14 -11.48 20.22
C ILE A 50 -5.09 -10.79 19.26
N THR A 51 -4.80 -9.52 18.96
CA THR A 51 -5.66 -8.69 18.10
C THR A 51 -5.55 -9.10 16.65
N LYS A 52 -6.65 -9.07 15.93
CA LYS A 52 -6.68 -9.25 14.48
C LYS A 52 -5.97 -8.10 13.78
N HIS A 53 -5.29 -8.41 12.70
CA HIS A 53 -4.59 -7.42 11.88
C HIS A 53 -5.14 -7.44 10.46
N LYS A 54 -5.14 -6.26 9.83
CA LYS A 54 -5.45 -6.08 8.43
C LYS A 54 -4.24 -5.51 7.70
N LEU A 55 -3.89 -6.12 6.57
CA LEU A 55 -2.86 -5.63 5.67
C LEU A 55 -3.50 -5.00 4.44
N ILE A 56 -3.15 -3.75 4.20
CA ILE A 56 -3.66 -2.95 3.10
C ILE A 56 -2.50 -2.61 2.17
N LEU A 57 -2.60 -3.06 0.93
CA LEU A 57 -1.70 -2.67 -0.14
C LEU A 57 -2.21 -1.39 -0.78
N LYS A 58 -1.32 -0.45 -1.03
CA LYS A 58 -1.60 0.86 -1.62
C LYS A 58 -0.75 1.06 -2.86
N ILE A 59 -1.37 1.43 -3.97
CA ILE A 59 -0.67 1.75 -5.22
C ILE A 59 -0.96 3.20 -5.57
N ARG A 60 0.11 3.96 -5.85
CA ARG A 60 0.00 5.29 -6.45
C ARG A 60 0.44 5.21 -7.89
N HIS A 61 -0.39 5.72 -8.79
CA HIS A 61 -0.13 5.73 -10.23
C HIS A 61 -0.48 7.09 -10.83
N SER A 62 0.14 7.42 -11.97
CA SER A 62 -0.24 8.57 -12.78
C SER A 62 -1.55 8.30 -13.53
N VAL A 63 -2.25 9.36 -13.92
CA VAL A 63 -3.38 9.29 -14.86
C VAL A 63 -2.97 8.82 -16.27
N ASP A 64 -1.66 8.77 -16.55
CA ASP A 64 -1.11 8.25 -17.80
C ASP A 64 -0.89 6.73 -17.77
N TYR A 65 -1.25 6.03 -16.67
CA TYR A 65 -1.11 4.58 -16.59
C TYR A 65 -1.93 3.88 -17.67
N GLU A 66 -1.30 2.95 -18.41
CA GLU A 66 -1.82 2.44 -19.68
C GLU A 66 -2.81 1.27 -19.54
N PHE A 67 -2.96 0.71 -18.32
CA PHE A 67 -3.76 -0.50 -18.10
C PHE A 67 -4.90 -0.25 -17.10
N GLN A 68 -5.97 -1.06 -17.22
CA GLN A 68 -7.09 -1.04 -16.27
C GLN A 68 -6.79 -1.80 -14.97
N ASN A 69 -5.76 -2.67 -14.99
CA ASN A 69 -5.39 -3.53 -13.88
C ASN A 69 -3.88 -3.56 -13.66
N LEU A 70 -3.49 -4.07 -12.52
CA LEU A 70 -2.10 -4.32 -12.14
C LEU A 70 -2.02 -5.71 -11.51
N PHE A 71 -1.20 -6.58 -12.08
CA PHE A 71 -0.92 -7.90 -11.49
C PHE A 71 0.30 -7.84 -10.59
N LEU A 72 0.17 -8.42 -9.41
CA LEU A 72 1.21 -8.45 -8.39
C LEU A 72 1.40 -9.85 -7.84
N PHE A 73 2.63 -10.23 -7.57
CA PHE A 73 2.95 -11.34 -6.68
C PHE A 73 3.26 -10.79 -5.30
N ILE A 74 2.64 -11.37 -4.29
CA ILE A 74 2.81 -11.04 -2.88
C ILE A 74 3.44 -12.24 -2.19
N TYR A 75 4.57 -12.02 -1.52
CA TYR A 75 5.26 -13.06 -0.75
C TYR A 75 5.23 -12.66 0.73
N SER A 76 4.67 -13.54 1.56
CA SER A 76 4.59 -13.40 3.01
C SER A 76 5.05 -14.71 3.65
N GLY A 77 6.24 -14.72 4.26
CA GLY A 77 6.87 -15.95 4.73
C GLY A 77 7.09 -16.95 3.59
N LEU A 78 6.49 -18.13 3.68
CA LEU A 78 6.55 -19.18 2.65
C LEU A 78 5.38 -19.11 1.64
N SER A 79 4.42 -18.24 1.85
CA SER A 79 3.26 -18.08 0.97
C SER A 79 3.60 -17.18 -0.22
N LYS A 80 3.04 -17.53 -1.38
CA LYS A 80 3.04 -16.70 -2.59
C LYS A 80 1.62 -16.59 -3.10
N ASP A 81 1.10 -15.38 -3.16
CA ASP A 81 -0.22 -15.06 -3.69
C ASP A 81 -0.12 -14.21 -4.95
N THR A 82 -1.10 -14.34 -5.84
CA THR A 82 -1.25 -13.50 -7.03
C THR A 82 -2.48 -12.63 -6.87
N ILE A 83 -2.29 -11.32 -6.99
CA ILE A 83 -3.37 -10.34 -6.87
C ILE A 83 -3.52 -9.63 -8.19
N GLU A 84 -4.77 -9.52 -8.66
CA GLU A 84 -5.18 -8.57 -9.69
C GLU A 84 -5.83 -7.38 -9.00
N LEU A 85 -5.18 -6.23 -9.11
CA LEU A 85 -5.70 -4.96 -8.61
C LEU A 85 -6.32 -4.19 -9.77
N LEU A 86 -7.63 -3.92 -9.69
CA LEU A 86 -8.29 -3.03 -10.64
C LEU A 86 -7.92 -1.58 -10.36
N ILE A 87 -7.41 -0.90 -11.36
CA ILE A 87 -6.98 0.51 -11.32
C ILE A 87 -8.05 1.42 -11.93
N ALA A 88 -8.73 0.92 -12.97
CA ALA A 88 -9.84 1.63 -13.62
C ALA A 88 -11.04 0.70 -13.83
N ASP A 89 -12.21 1.28 -13.97
CA ASP A 89 -13.43 0.57 -14.36
C ASP A 89 -13.43 0.25 -15.88
N ASN A 90 -14.44 -0.48 -16.33
CA ASN A 90 -14.60 -0.87 -17.74
C ASN A 90 -14.88 0.31 -18.71
N LYS A 91 -15.10 1.51 -18.17
CA LYS A 91 -15.25 2.75 -18.96
C LYS A 91 -13.99 3.61 -18.94
N GLY A 92 -12.91 3.12 -18.33
CA GLY A 92 -11.63 3.82 -18.20
C GLY A 92 -11.61 4.89 -17.10
N LYS A 93 -12.60 4.93 -16.21
CA LYS A 93 -12.59 5.84 -15.08
C LYS A 93 -11.72 5.27 -13.97
N TRP A 94 -10.78 6.06 -13.47
CA TRP A 94 -9.92 5.69 -12.35
C TRP A 94 -10.73 5.39 -11.08
N LEU A 95 -10.47 4.25 -10.45
CA LEU A 95 -11.12 3.82 -9.21
C LEU A 95 -10.51 4.52 -7.99
N GLY A 96 -9.25 4.93 -8.10
CA GLY A 96 -8.51 5.60 -7.06
C GLY A 96 -8.91 7.06 -6.86
N LYS A 97 -8.56 7.59 -5.68
CA LYS A 97 -8.68 9.00 -5.33
C LYS A 97 -7.32 9.67 -5.40
N GLY A 98 -7.29 10.97 -5.68
CA GLY A 98 -6.04 11.73 -5.70
C GLY A 98 -6.19 13.17 -6.11
N VAL A 99 -5.06 13.89 -6.10
CA VAL A 99 -4.97 15.30 -6.49
C VAL A 99 -3.98 15.43 -7.64
N GLY A 100 -4.27 16.31 -8.60
CA GLY A 100 -3.47 16.46 -9.81
C GLY A 100 -3.46 15.18 -10.64
N ASP A 101 -2.29 14.74 -11.07
CA ASP A 101 -2.11 13.60 -11.98
C ASP A 101 -1.88 12.26 -11.26
N ILE A 102 -1.85 12.25 -9.94
CA ILE A 102 -1.64 11.03 -9.15
C ILE A 102 -2.96 10.52 -8.58
N ARG A 103 -3.17 9.20 -8.68
CA ARG A 103 -4.28 8.47 -8.07
C ARG A 103 -3.74 7.39 -7.13
N GLY A 104 -4.43 7.17 -6.03
CA GLY A 104 -4.14 6.12 -5.06
C GLY A 104 -5.26 5.10 -5.03
N VAL A 105 -4.93 3.83 -5.20
CA VAL A 105 -5.85 2.69 -5.06
C VAL A 105 -5.38 1.82 -3.91
N GLU A 106 -6.33 1.28 -3.15
CA GLU A 106 -6.06 0.44 -1.99
C GLU A 106 -6.82 -0.89 -2.12
N ILE A 107 -6.17 -1.96 -1.68
CA ILE A 107 -6.80 -3.29 -1.56
C ILE A 107 -6.36 -3.97 -0.26
N VAL A 108 -7.30 -4.64 0.39
CA VAL A 108 -6.98 -5.50 1.54
C VAL A 108 -6.40 -6.80 1.01
N ILE A 109 -5.15 -7.11 1.36
CA ILE A 109 -4.46 -8.33 0.96
C ILE A 109 -4.50 -9.41 2.03
N GLU A 110 -4.62 -9.04 3.29
CA GLU A 110 -4.92 -9.95 4.40
C GLU A 110 -5.93 -9.27 5.34
N ASN A 111 -6.95 -10.01 5.73
CA ASN A 111 -7.98 -9.57 6.66
C ASN A 111 -8.03 -10.52 7.85
N GLU A 112 -8.30 -9.98 9.05
CA GLU A 112 -8.45 -10.73 10.29
C GLU A 112 -7.27 -11.66 10.63
N LYS A 113 -6.04 -11.31 10.22
CA LYS A 113 -4.86 -12.12 10.47
C LYS A 113 -4.43 -12.03 11.94
N ILE A 114 -4.32 -13.18 12.60
CA ILE A 114 -3.74 -13.31 13.94
C ILE A 114 -2.32 -13.88 13.79
N TYR A 115 -1.34 -13.22 14.37
CA TYR A 115 0.04 -13.67 14.38
C TYR A 115 0.31 -14.51 15.63
N ASN A 116 0.97 -15.67 15.46
CA ASN A 116 1.22 -16.59 16.57
C ASN A 116 2.45 -16.23 17.41
N LYS A 117 3.30 -15.34 16.91
CA LYS A 117 4.56 -14.94 17.56
C LYS A 117 4.83 -13.45 17.40
N LYS A 118 5.51 -12.89 18.39
CA LYS A 118 6.08 -11.54 18.31
C LYS A 118 7.39 -11.62 17.54
N GLU A 119 7.36 -11.19 16.28
CA GLU A 119 8.51 -11.32 15.39
C GLU A 119 8.50 -10.29 14.27
N ASN A 120 9.64 -10.14 13.61
CA ASN A 120 9.74 -9.39 12.37
C ASN A 120 9.04 -10.16 11.24
N GLN A 121 8.24 -9.44 10.49
CA GLN A 121 7.59 -9.90 9.26
C GLN A 121 8.20 -9.18 8.08
N THR A 122 8.36 -9.89 6.97
CA THR A 122 8.75 -9.29 5.69
C THR A 122 7.67 -9.56 4.67
N LEU A 123 7.12 -8.49 4.09
CA LEU A 123 6.25 -8.55 2.93
C LEU A 123 7.04 -8.14 1.69
N THR A 124 7.09 -9.02 0.69
CA THR A 124 7.75 -8.72 -0.59
C THR A 124 6.71 -8.65 -1.69
N ILE A 125 6.80 -7.62 -2.54
CA ILE A 125 5.87 -7.35 -3.63
C ILE A 125 6.66 -7.25 -4.93
N GLU A 126 6.20 -7.98 -5.94
CA GLU A 126 6.75 -7.98 -7.30
C GLU A 126 5.64 -7.60 -8.29
N GLN A 127 5.93 -6.70 -9.23
CA GLN A 127 5.00 -6.49 -10.34
C GLN A 127 5.06 -7.67 -11.31
N ALA A 128 3.88 -8.14 -11.75
CA ALA A 128 3.71 -9.32 -12.59
C ALA A 128 2.82 -9.05 -13.82
N THR A 129 2.71 -7.78 -14.20
CA THR A 129 1.86 -7.35 -15.32
C THR A 129 2.41 -7.87 -16.64
N ARG A 130 1.49 -8.34 -17.49
CA ARG A 130 1.76 -8.92 -18.83
C ARG A 130 0.96 -8.16 -19.87
N TYR A 131 1.48 -8.11 -21.08
CA TYR A 131 0.76 -7.51 -22.20
C TYR A 131 1.06 -8.25 -23.51
N GLY A 132 0.00 -8.70 -24.20
CA GLY A 132 0.10 -9.46 -25.42
C GLY A 132 0.87 -10.77 -25.23
N SER A 133 1.83 -11.06 -26.12
CA SER A 133 2.71 -12.23 -26.04
C SER A 133 3.89 -12.07 -25.08
N ASN A 134 4.07 -10.85 -24.49
CA ASN A 134 5.16 -10.60 -23.57
C ASN A 134 4.86 -11.21 -22.21
N PRO A 135 5.70 -12.13 -21.70
CA PRO A 135 5.46 -12.81 -20.42
C PRO A 135 5.63 -11.86 -19.21
N LYS A 136 6.34 -10.74 -19.40
CA LYS A 136 6.56 -9.70 -18.38
C LYS A 136 6.78 -8.34 -19.04
N ILE A 137 6.22 -7.29 -18.47
CA ILE A 137 6.59 -5.90 -18.78
C ILE A 137 7.82 -5.57 -17.94
N LYS A 138 9.00 -5.43 -18.55
CA LYS A 138 10.24 -5.20 -17.82
C LYS A 138 10.21 -3.92 -16.97
N ASN A 139 9.78 -2.82 -17.54
CA ASN A 139 9.63 -1.52 -16.88
C ASN A 139 8.18 -1.06 -17.01
N LEU A 140 7.42 -1.26 -15.95
CA LEU A 140 6.03 -0.81 -15.87
C LEU A 140 6.03 0.69 -15.57
N LYS A 141 5.54 1.47 -16.52
CA LYS A 141 5.51 2.95 -16.44
C LYS A 141 4.32 3.45 -15.64
N TYR A 142 4.47 4.70 -15.17
CA TYR A 142 3.41 5.46 -14.51
C TYR A 142 2.95 4.88 -13.17
N ILE A 143 3.78 4.08 -12.53
CA ILE A 143 3.62 3.69 -11.13
C ILE A 143 4.53 4.58 -10.28
N ASP A 144 3.91 5.44 -9.46
CA ASP A 144 4.63 6.40 -8.61
C ASP A 144 5.19 5.74 -7.36
N ALA A 145 4.35 4.95 -6.66
CA ALA A 145 4.76 4.28 -5.43
C ALA A 145 3.91 3.07 -5.10
N VAL A 146 4.50 2.16 -4.35
CA VAL A 146 3.83 1.06 -3.64
C VAL A 146 3.92 1.33 -2.15
N GLY A 147 2.82 1.12 -1.44
CA GLY A 147 2.75 1.28 0.01
C GLY A 147 2.07 0.09 0.68
N VAL A 148 2.37 -0.10 1.95
CA VAL A 148 1.71 -1.08 2.82
C VAL A 148 1.36 -0.42 4.14
N THR A 149 0.14 -0.70 4.61
CA THR A 149 -0.30 -0.35 5.95
C THR A 149 -0.75 -1.61 6.66
N VAL A 150 -0.27 -1.78 7.89
CA VAL A 150 -0.70 -2.83 8.82
C VAL A 150 -1.43 -2.17 9.97
N ILE A 151 -2.68 -2.53 10.18
CA ILE A 151 -3.51 -1.98 11.26
C ILE A 151 -4.06 -3.08 12.15
N LYS A 152 -4.28 -2.77 13.42
CA LYS A 152 -5.06 -3.59 14.33
C LYS A 152 -6.54 -3.33 14.13
N GLU A 153 -7.34 -4.39 14.14
CA GLU A 153 -8.81 -4.32 14.14
C GLU A 153 -9.33 -4.65 15.52
N TYR A 154 -9.95 -3.70 16.16
CA TYR A 154 -10.69 -3.91 17.42
C TYR A 154 -12.17 -4.14 17.08
N GLU A 155 -12.75 -5.13 17.71
CA GLU A 155 -14.20 -5.40 17.61
C GLU A 155 -15.02 -4.29 18.25
#